data_bb2c0641a3dc883fe625147954e38854
#
_entry.id   bb2c0641a3dc883fe625147954e38854
#
_cell.length_a   1.000
_cell.length_b   1.000
_cell.length_c   1.000
_cell.angle_alpha   90.00
_cell.angle_beta   90.00
_cell.angle_gamma   90.00
#
_symmetry.space_group_name_H-M   'P 1'
#
loop_
_entity.id
_entity.type
_entity.pdbx_description
1 polymer ?
#
loop_
_entity_poly.entity_id
_entity_poly.type
_entity_poly.pdbx_seq_one_letter_code
_entity_poly.pdbx_strand_id
1 'polypeptide(L)'
;MKNDIGINQRIPISILEMALLSALDGQATSEYFIELAQTEYEGENRIKKALSVMNRLTIKNPLMPFLIENAEAVRTALRNKSDRSLVLSAVINSAYNFAYDVTSTMGKYFHVQEQITTGLVQGKLAAKYGSNRSLPNAMNCVLPMLIEAGVIVRPKVGFYEAIRVEKYTDFGLEVYKRAFVLNNPTMTLDQDFMSYPFFEFVK
;
A
#
# COMPACT_ATOMS: atom_id res chain seq x y z
N MET A 1 -21.96 -1.79 -2.75
CA MET A 1 -20.74 -1.62 -3.56
C MET A 1 -20.17 -3.00 -3.87
N LYS A 2 -19.84 -3.32 -5.14
CA LYS A 2 -19.10 -4.54 -5.46
C LYS A 2 -17.75 -4.46 -4.73
N ASN A 3 -17.43 -5.49 -3.94
CA ASN A 3 -16.13 -5.63 -3.30
C ASN A 3 -15.08 -5.95 -4.38
N ASP A 4 -14.60 -4.90 -5.08
CA ASP A 4 -13.61 -5.04 -6.15
C ASP A 4 -12.22 -5.19 -5.52
N ILE A 5 -11.53 -6.25 -5.89
CA ILE A 5 -10.15 -6.52 -5.48
C ILE A 5 -9.19 -5.63 -6.28
N GLY A 6 -9.40 -5.52 -7.59
CA GLY A 6 -8.74 -4.59 -8.51
C GLY A 6 -7.23 -4.77 -8.73
N ILE A 7 -6.46 -5.31 -7.78
CA ILE A 7 -5.02 -5.50 -7.93
C ILE A 7 -4.70 -6.91 -8.47
N ASN A 8 -4.00 -6.97 -9.59
CA ASN A 8 -3.72 -8.21 -10.31
C ASN A 8 -2.26 -8.37 -10.76
N GLN A 9 -1.41 -7.42 -10.38
CA GLN A 9 0.03 -7.43 -10.62
C GLN A 9 0.74 -6.78 -9.42
N ARG A 10 1.77 -7.43 -8.87
CA ARG A 10 2.68 -6.81 -7.90
C ARG A 10 3.49 -5.74 -8.62
N ILE A 11 3.77 -4.64 -7.98
CA ILE A 11 4.76 -3.64 -8.39
C ILE A 11 5.87 -3.63 -7.33
N PRO A 12 7.14 -3.88 -7.67
CA PRO A 12 8.26 -3.69 -6.74
C PRO A 12 8.28 -2.28 -6.19
N ILE A 13 8.60 -2.14 -4.92
CA ILE A 13 8.58 -0.83 -4.26
C ILE A 13 9.56 0.17 -4.89
N SER A 14 10.70 -0.29 -5.41
CA SER A 14 11.63 0.56 -6.16
C SER A 14 10.99 1.16 -7.43
N ILE A 15 10.21 0.37 -8.15
CA ILE A 15 9.46 0.84 -9.34
C ILE A 15 8.31 1.77 -8.91
N LEU A 16 7.59 1.43 -7.84
CA LEU A 16 6.54 2.31 -7.31
C LEU A 16 7.10 3.68 -6.93
N GLU A 17 8.26 3.71 -6.28
CA GLU A 17 8.91 4.95 -5.85
C GLU A 17 9.32 5.81 -7.06
N MET A 18 9.91 5.22 -8.10
CA MET A 18 10.22 5.93 -9.35
C MET A 18 8.96 6.45 -10.04
N ALA A 19 7.90 5.64 -10.11
CA ALA A 19 6.62 6.05 -10.67
C ALA A 19 5.96 7.18 -9.86
N LEU A 20 6.06 7.12 -8.53
CA LEU A 20 5.56 8.18 -7.63
C LEU A 20 6.33 9.49 -7.85
N LEU A 21 7.66 9.43 -7.87
CA LEU A 21 8.49 10.61 -8.09
C LEU A 21 8.20 11.27 -9.45
N SER A 22 8.07 10.47 -10.52
CA SER A 22 7.70 11.00 -11.83
C SER A 22 6.31 11.64 -11.84
N ALA A 23 5.36 11.12 -11.06
CA ALA A 23 4.04 11.70 -10.92
C ALA A 23 4.05 13.02 -10.15
N LEU A 24 4.90 13.16 -9.13
CA LEU A 24 5.13 14.43 -8.42
C LEU A 24 5.76 15.49 -9.33
N ASP A 25 6.58 15.09 -10.30
CA ASP A 25 7.22 15.96 -11.29
C ASP A 25 6.30 16.31 -12.48
N GLY A 26 5.10 15.74 -12.56
CA GLY A 26 4.23 15.87 -13.73
C GLY A 26 4.76 15.15 -14.99
N GLN A 27 5.71 14.22 -14.80
CA GLN A 27 6.39 13.49 -15.89
C GLN A 27 5.91 12.04 -16.03
N ALA A 28 4.87 11.65 -15.30
CA ALA A 28 4.30 10.30 -15.34
C ALA A 28 3.51 10.06 -16.63
N THR A 29 4.20 9.61 -17.68
CA THR A 29 3.58 9.23 -18.96
C THR A 29 3.40 7.71 -19.07
N SER A 30 2.54 7.28 -19.99
CA SER A 30 2.35 5.87 -20.28
C SER A 30 3.64 5.22 -20.78
N GLU A 31 4.40 5.93 -21.61
CA GLU A 31 5.68 5.51 -22.17
C GLU A 31 6.70 5.25 -21.05
N TYR A 32 6.85 6.20 -20.12
CA TYR A 32 7.74 6.05 -18.97
C TYR A 32 7.35 4.86 -18.09
N PHE A 33 6.05 4.68 -17.84
CA PHE A 33 5.58 3.53 -17.05
C PHE A 33 5.77 2.19 -17.77
N ILE A 34 5.70 2.17 -19.11
CA ILE A 34 6.03 0.97 -19.90
C ILE A 34 7.52 0.65 -19.76
N GLU A 35 8.41 1.65 -19.89
CA GLU A 35 9.84 1.48 -19.68
C GLU A 35 10.15 0.92 -18.29
N LEU A 36 9.57 1.50 -17.23
CA LEU A 36 9.70 0.98 -15.87
C LEU A 36 9.19 -0.47 -15.75
N ALA A 37 8.04 -0.79 -16.36
CA ALA A 37 7.52 -2.15 -16.32
C ALA A 37 8.42 -3.16 -17.04
N GLN A 38 9.07 -2.76 -18.13
CA GLN A 38 9.99 -3.60 -18.91
C GLN A 38 11.27 -3.97 -18.14
N THR A 39 11.65 -3.20 -17.11
CA THR A 39 12.80 -3.55 -16.26
C THR A 39 12.52 -4.77 -15.37
N GLU A 40 11.26 -5.07 -15.09
CA GLU A 40 10.86 -6.14 -14.15
C GLU A 40 10.07 -7.26 -14.84
N TYR A 41 9.34 -6.96 -15.92
CA TYR A 41 8.40 -7.91 -16.52
C TYR A 41 8.69 -8.16 -17.98
N GLU A 42 8.64 -9.44 -18.36
CA GLU A 42 8.61 -9.88 -19.75
C GLU A 42 7.17 -10.17 -20.18
N GLY A 43 6.87 -9.90 -21.45
CA GLY A 43 5.60 -10.18 -22.09
C GLY A 43 4.57 -9.07 -21.95
N GLU A 44 3.93 -8.76 -23.07
CA GLU A 44 3.00 -7.63 -23.26
C GLU A 44 1.87 -7.57 -22.22
N ASN A 45 1.28 -8.73 -21.87
CA ASN A 45 0.18 -8.80 -20.91
C ASN A 45 0.61 -8.40 -19.48
N ARG A 46 1.83 -8.76 -19.07
CA ARG A 46 2.36 -8.36 -17.75
C ARG A 46 2.66 -6.87 -17.72
N ILE A 47 3.27 -6.35 -18.78
CA ILE A 47 3.56 -4.91 -18.93
C ILE A 47 2.26 -4.10 -18.89
N LYS A 48 1.22 -4.50 -19.64
CA LYS A 48 -0.11 -3.85 -19.61
C LYS A 48 -0.74 -3.86 -18.21
N LYS A 49 -0.63 -4.96 -17.47
CA LYS A 49 -1.12 -5.04 -16.09
C LYS A 49 -0.31 -4.12 -15.16
N ALA A 50 1.02 -4.14 -15.27
CA ALA A 50 1.89 -3.28 -14.48
C ALA A 50 1.60 -1.80 -14.73
N LEU A 51 1.45 -1.39 -15.99
CA LEU A 51 1.04 -0.03 -16.39
C LEU A 51 -0.29 0.37 -15.71
N SER A 52 -1.30 -0.51 -15.78
CA SER A 52 -2.60 -0.24 -15.16
C SER A 52 -2.49 -0.08 -13.64
N VAL A 53 -1.69 -0.92 -12.98
CA VAL A 53 -1.49 -0.87 -11.53
C VAL A 53 -0.68 0.36 -11.13
N MET A 54 0.40 0.72 -11.85
CA MET A 54 1.17 1.93 -11.59
C MET A 54 0.32 3.19 -11.72
N ASN A 55 -0.50 3.28 -12.78
CA ASN A 55 -1.44 4.40 -12.95
C ASN A 55 -2.40 4.52 -11.76
N ARG A 56 -2.88 3.41 -11.21
CA ARG A 56 -3.80 3.42 -10.06
C ARG A 56 -3.08 3.74 -8.75
N LEU A 57 -1.84 3.31 -8.60
CA LEU A 57 -1.00 3.62 -7.42
C LEU A 57 -0.55 5.09 -7.40
N THR A 58 -0.49 5.75 -8.57
CA THR A 58 0.03 7.12 -8.71
C THR A 58 -1.03 8.06 -9.26
N ILE A 59 -1.11 8.31 -10.56
CA ILE A 59 -1.93 9.35 -11.21
C ILE A 59 -3.41 9.29 -10.78
N LYS A 60 -3.97 8.08 -10.65
CA LYS A 60 -5.37 7.86 -10.27
C LYS A 60 -5.57 7.62 -8.77
N ASN A 61 -4.53 7.77 -7.98
CA ASN A 61 -4.60 7.58 -6.54
C ASN A 61 -5.30 8.80 -5.91
N PRO A 62 -6.34 8.60 -5.08
CA PRO A 62 -7.02 9.71 -4.43
C PRO A 62 -6.14 10.50 -3.45
N LEU A 63 -4.99 9.94 -3.05
CA LEU A 63 -4.00 10.64 -2.21
C LEU A 63 -3.11 11.60 -3.02
N MET A 64 -2.99 11.40 -4.36
CA MET A 64 -2.05 12.17 -5.20
C MET A 64 -2.20 13.68 -5.15
N PRO A 65 -3.40 14.29 -5.14
CA PRO A 65 -3.51 15.74 -5.05
C PRO A 65 -2.74 16.32 -3.85
N PHE A 66 -2.91 15.69 -2.67
CA PHE A 66 -2.17 16.09 -1.47
C PHE A 66 -0.65 15.88 -1.60
N LEU A 67 -0.23 14.75 -2.19
CA LEU A 67 1.20 14.45 -2.37
C LEU A 67 1.85 15.45 -3.35
N ILE A 68 1.15 15.87 -4.40
CA ILE A 68 1.64 16.86 -5.38
C ILE A 68 1.77 18.24 -4.71
N GLU A 69 0.77 18.67 -3.94
CA GLU A 69 0.82 19.93 -3.18
C GLU A 69 2.00 19.97 -2.20
N ASN A 70 2.46 18.81 -1.72
CA ASN A 70 3.53 18.68 -0.75
C ASN A 70 4.76 17.93 -1.32
N ALA A 71 5.05 18.07 -2.62
CA ALA A 71 6.04 17.26 -3.33
C ALA A 71 7.43 17.24 -2.67
N GLU A 72 7.93 18.39 -2.18
CA GLU A 72 9.24 18.47 -1.52
C GLU A 72 9.26 17.74 -0.17
N ALA A 73 8.18 17.82 0.60
CA ALA A 73 8.05 17.09 1.85
C ALA A 73 7.99 15.57 1.58
N VAL A 74 7.29 15.15 0.53
CA VAL A 74 7.25 13.73 0.09
C VAL A 74 8.65 13.25 -0.28
N ARG A 75 9.42 14.02 -1.09
CA ARG A 75 10.80 13.65 -1.45
C ARG A 75 11.69 13.49 -0.22
N THR A 76 11.54 14.39 0.75
CA THR A 76 12.27 14.34 2.03
C THR A 76 11.86 13.09 2.83
N ALA A 77 10.57 12.82 2.93
CA ALA A 77 10.03 11.64 3.61
C ALA A 77 10.53 10.33 2.98
N LEU A 78 10.59 10.24 1.64
CA LEU A 78 11.10 9.05 0.95
C LEU A 78 12.58 8.74 1.22
N ARG A 79 13.37 9.72 1.66
CA ARG A 79 14.78 9.54 2.07
C ARG A 79 14.93 9.05 3.52
N ASN A 80 13.91 9.20 4.34
CA ASN A 80 13.87 8.72 5.72
C ASN A 80 13.20 7.34 5.76
N LYS A 81 13.86 6.34 6.34
CA LYS A 81 13.35 4.96 6.34
C LYS A 81 11.94 4.83 6.95
N SER A 82 11.68 5.51 8.06
CA SER A 82 10.39 5.45 8.77
C SER A 82 9.29 6.14 7.98
N ASP A 83 9.52 7.36 7.55
CA ASP A 83 8.55 8.11 6.75
C ASP A 83 8.30 7.45 5.40
N ARG A 84 9.35 6.92 4.76
CA ARG A 84 9.23 6.14 3.51
C ARG A 84 8.28 4.96 3.68
N SER A 85 8.39 4.22 4.79
CA SER A 85 7.47 3.11 5.08
C SER A 85 6.03 3.59 5.20
N LEU A 86 5.77 4.69 5.89
CA LEU A 86 4.43 5.26 6.04
C LEU A 86 3.87 5.79 4.71
N VAL A 87 4.68 6.56 3.95
CA VAL A 87 4.26 7.13 2.65
C VAL A 87 3.94 6.04 1.64
N LEU A 88 4.84 5.06 1.44
CA LEU A 88 4.61 4.00 0.45
C LEU A 88 3.45 3.09 0.84
N SER A 89 3.32 2.75 2.13
CA SER A 89 2.16 2.02 2.62
C SER A 89 0.86 2.82 2.42
N ALA A 90 0.87 4.13 2.68
CA ALA A 90 -0.27 5.00 2.45
C ALA A 90 -0.68 5.02 0.97
N VAL A 91 0.27 5.12 0.04
CA VAL A 91 0.03 5.07 -1.41
C VAL A 91 -0.63 3.76 -1.83
N ILE A 92 -0.15 2.62 -1.32
CA ILE A 92 -0.72 1.31 -1.62
C ILE A 92 -2.16 1.20 -1.09
N ASN A 93 -2.37 1.61 0.15
CA ASN A 93 -3.65 1.47 0.84
C ASN A 93 -4.73 2.47 0.35
N SER A 94 -4.34 3.65 -0.12
CA SER A 94 -5.27 4.62 -0.71
C SER A 94 -5.69 4.26 -2.13
N ALA A 95 -4.82 3.59 -2.90
CA ALA A 95 -5.13 3.16 -4.26
C ALA A 95 -6.10 1.98 -4.32
N TYR A 96 -6.04 1.08 -3.35
CA TYR A 96 -6.80 -0.17 -3.33
C TYR A 96 -7.44 -0.43 -1.98
N ASN A 97 -8.77 -0.36 -1.89
CA ASN A 97 -9.51 -0.76 -0.70
C ASN A 97 -9.17 -2.19 -0.24
N PHE A 98 -8.85 -3.09 -1.19
CA PHE A 98 -8.39 -4.42 -0.87
C PHE A 98 -7.07 -4.42 -0.08
N ALA A 99 -6.11 -3.59 -0.47
CA ALA A 99 -4.84 -3.46 0.26
C ALA A 99 -5.08 -2.91 1.68
N TYR A 100 -5.93 -1.88 1.81
CA TYR A 100 -6.37 -1.37 3.11
C TYR A 100 -7.01 -2.46 3.98
N ASP A 101 -7.88 -3.28 3.42
CA ASP A 101 -8.51 -4.38 4.15
C ASP A 101 -7.49 -5.45 4.57
N VAL A 102 -6.49 -5.75 3.74
CA VAL A 102 -5.36 -6.63 4.09
C VAL A 102 -4.61 -6.04 5.28
N THR A 103 -4.16 -4.79 5.18
CA THR A 103 -3.41 -4.09 6.24
C THR A 103 -4.20 -4.04 7.54
N SER A 104 -5.45 -3.60 7.51
CA SER A 104 -6.30 -3.50 8.70
C SER A 104 -6.62 -4.87 9.30
N THR A 105 -6.81 -5.91 8.46
CA THR A 105 -7.01 -7.28 8.95
C THR A 105 -5.75 -7.80 9.65
N MET A 106 -4.58 -7.59 9.07
CA MET A 106 -3.31 -7.96 9.69
C MET A 106 -3.10 -7.23 11.02
N GLY A 107 -3.31 -5.90 11.07
CA GLY A 107 -3.20 -5.11 12.30
C GLY A 107 -4.13 -5.59 13.39
N LYS A 108 -5.38 -5.96 13.05
CA LYS A 108 -6.29 -6.56 14.04
C LYS A 108 -5.75 -7.83 14.68
N TYR A 109 -5.05 -8.67 13.92
CA TYR A 109 -4.46 -9.89 14.47
C TYR A 109 -3.14 -9.60 15.20
N PHE A 110 -2.31 -8.69 14.72
CA PHE A 110 -1.07 -8.29 15.38
C PHE A 110 -1.30 -7.59 16.73
N HIS A 111 -2.48 -7.04 16.95
CA HIS A 111 -2.85 -6.51 18.27
C HIS A 111 -2.91 -7.59 19.37
N VAL A 112 -3.17 -8.85 18.99
CA VAL A 112 -3.37 -9.95 19.94
C VAL A 112 -2.33 -11.07 19.81
N GLN A 113 -1.49 -11.06 18.78
CA GLN A 113 -0.46 -12.08 18.55
C GLN A 113 0.71 -11.52 17.73
N GLU A 114 1.92 -12.01 18.00
CA GLU A 114 3.12 -11.51 17.34
C GLU A 114 3.27 -12.01 15.91
N GLN A 115 2.79 -13.21 15.61
CA GLN A 115 2.93 -13.86 14.31
C GLN A 115 1.59 -14.33 13.76
N ILE A 116 1.33 -14.04 12.49
CA ILE A 116 0.09 -14.42 11.78
C ILE A 116 0.39 -15.22 10.51
N THR A 117 -0.59 -15.99 10.04
CA THR A 117 -0.44 -16.79 8.81
C THR A 117 -1.19 -16.18 7.64
N THR A 118 -0.73 -16.46 6.41
CA THR A 118 -1.46 -16.11 5.17
C THR A 118 -2.88 -16.64 5.20
N GLY A 119 -3.07 -17.89 5.65
CA GLY A 119 -4.39 -18.54 5.69
C GLY A 119 -5.37 -17.83 6.62
N LEU A 120 -4.89 -17.33 7.78
CA LEU A 120 -5.71 -16.57 8.73
C LEU A 120 -6.24 -15.27 8.09
N VAL A 121 -5.36 -14.50 7.46
CA VAL A 121 -5.72 -13.25 6.79
C VAL A 121 -6.66 -13.52 5.61
N GLN A 122 -6.32 -14.50 4.77
CA GLN A 122 -7.13 -14.89 3.62
C GLN A 122 -8.53 -15.36 4.02
N GLY A 123 -8.63 -16.19 5.06
CA GLY A 123 -9.92 -16.68 5.59
C GLY A 123 -10.81 -15.53 6.07
N LYS A 124 -10.21 -14.52 6.73
CA LYS A 124 -10.97 -13.34 7.17
C LYS A 124 -11.43 -12.48 5.99
N LEU A 125 -10.59 -12.28 5.00
CA LEU A 125 -10.93 -11.51 3.79
C LEU A 125 -11.96 -12.24 2.93
N ALA A 126 -11.96 -13.57 2.90
CA ALA A 126 -12.97 -14.37 2.18
C ALA A 126 -14.39 -14.09 2.68
N ALA A 127 -14.59 -13.74 3.96
CA ALA A 127 -15.89 -13.33 4.49
C ALA A 127 -16.41 -12.03 3.83
N LYS A 128 -15.51 -11.10 3.43
CA LYS A 128 -15.87 -9.83 2.77
C LYS A 128 -15.92 -9.96 1.25
N TYR A 129 -14.96 -10.68 0.65
CA TYR A 129 -14.76 -10.77 -0.80
C TYR A 129 -15.35 -12.03 -1.42
N GLY A 130 -15.91 -12.92 -0.59
CA GLY A 130 -16.49 -14.20 -1.02
C GLY A 130 -15.44 -15.15 -1.60
N SER A 131 -15.93 -16.15 -2.37
CA SER A 131 -15.09 -17.11 -3.08
C SER A 131 -14.44 -16.54 -4.35
N ASN A 132 -14.11 -15.23 -4.36
CA ASN A 132 -13.48 -14.61 -5.51
C ASN A 132 -12.12 -15.27 -5.80
N ARG A 133 -12.00 -15.91 -6.97
CA ARG A 133 -10.79 -16.64 -7.39
C ARG A 133 -9.55 -15.74 -7.49
N SER A 134 -9.72 -14.41 -7.58
CA SER A 134 -8.61 -13.46 -7.61
C SER A 134 -8.05 -13.14 -6.22
N LEU A 135 -8.71 -13.51 -5.12
CA LEU A 135 -8.27 -13.22 -3.75
C LEU A 135 -6.84 -13.72 -3.45
N PRO A 136 -6.47 -15.00 -3.70
CA PRO A 136 -5.10 -15.46 -3.46
C PRO A 136 -4.07 -14.71 -4.31
N ASN A 137 -4.39 -14.43 -5.58
CA ASN A 137 -3.49 -13.69 -6.46
C ASN A 137 -3.29 -12.24 -5.99
N ALA A 138 -4.34 -11.57 -5.56
CA ALA A 138 -4.27 -10.22 -5.02
C ALA A 138 -3.46 -10.16 -3.70
N MET A 139 -3.63 -11.15 -2.82
CA MET A 139 -2.78 -11.30 -1.62
C MET A 139 -1.30 -11.46 -2.01
N ASN A 140 -1.00 -12.25 -3.05
CA ASN A 140 0.35 -12.42 -3.58
C ASN A 140 0.91 -11.14 -4.25
N CYS A 141 0.05 -10.17 -4.59
CA CYS A 141 0.49 -8.84 -5.02
C CYS A 141 0.74 -7.91 -3.83
N VAL A 142 -0.21 -7.82 -2.89
CA VAL A 142 -0.18 -6.84 -1.79
C VAL A 142 0.87 -7.18 -0.73
N LEU A 143 0.94 -8.44 -0.28
CA LEU A 143 1.83 -8.81 0.83
C LEU A 143 3.32 -8.54 0.55
N PRO A 144 3.87 -8.89 -0.63
CA PRO A 144 5.25 -8.51 -0.96
C PRO A 144 5.46 -6.99 -1.00
N MET A 145 4.49 -6.22 -1.49
CA MET A 145 4.59 -4.76 -1.49
C MET A 145 4.64 -4.19 -0.07
N LEU A 146 3.84 -4.72 0.87
CA LEU A 146 3.88 -4.31 2.28
C LEU A 146 5.19 -4.72 2.97
N ILE A 147 5.78 -5.88 2.61
CA ILE A 147 7.11 -6.29 3.08
C ILE A 147 8.18 -5.29 2.61
N GLU A 148 8.20 -4.97 1.33
CA GLU A 148 9.16 -4.05 0.74
C GLU A 148 8.96 -2.59 1.21
N ALA A 149 7.71 -2.21 1.51
CA ALA A 149 7.40 -0.94 2.17
C ALA A 149 7.87 -0.89 3.62
N GLY A 150 8.19 -2.03 4.24
CA GLY A 150 8.76 -2.08 5.58
C GLY A 150 7.74 -1.98 6.70
N VAL A 151 6.50 -2.42 6.49
CA VAL A 151 5.47 -2.47 7.54
C VAL A 151 5.21 -3.89 8.07
N ILE A 152 5.63 -4.91 7.34
CA ILE A 152 5.62 -6.30 7.78
C ILE A 152 6.92 -7.00 7.39
N VAL A 153 7.26 -8.07 8.10
CA VAL A 153 8.34 -8.98 7.74
C VAL A 153 7.80 -10.41 7.59
N ARG A 154 8.46 -11.20 6.78
CA ARG A 154 8.15 -12.61 6.52
C ARG A 154 9.28 -13.50 7.03
N PRO A 155 9.27 -13.91 8.33
CA PRO A 155 10.35 -14.71 8.90
C PRO A 155 10.45 -16.12 8.27
N LYS A 156 9.34 -16.67 7.83
CA LYS A 156 9.26 -17.93 7.06
C LYS A 156 8.06 -17.92 6.13
N VAL A 157 8.06 -18.84 5.16
CA VAL A 157 6.97 -18.95 4.17
C VAL A 157 5.60 -19.08 4.86
N GLY A 158 4.68 -18.20 4.50
CA GLY A 158 3.31 -18.20 5.02
C GLY A 158 3.12 -17.56 6.38
N PHE A 159 4.17 -17.01 7.02
CA PHE A 159 4.09 -16.33 8.32
C PHE A 159 4.59 -14.90 8.23
N TYR A 160 3.94 -14.01 8.95
CA TYR A 160 4.23 -12.57 8.96
C TYR A 160 4.27 -12.04 10.39
N GLU A 161 5.10 -11.03 10.60
CA GLU A 161 5.22 -10.23 11.82
C GLU A 161 5.10 -8.75 11.47
N ALA A 162 4.56 -7.95 12.38
CA ALA A 162 4.48 -6.51 12.19
C ALA A 162 5.85 -5.86 12.40
N ILE A 163 6.17 -4.89 11.53
CA ILE A 163 7.19 -3.89 11.82
C ILE A 163 6.44 -2.66 12.32
N ARG A 164 6.68 -2.26 13.58
CA ARG A 164 6.13 -1.02 14.13
C ARG A 164 7.09 0.11 13.80
N VAL A 165 6.64 0.99 12.92
CA VAL A 165 7.44 2.14 12.46
C VAL A 165 7.54 3.14 13.60
N GLU A 166 8.77 3.48 13.96
CA GLU A 166 9.11 4.44 15.01
C GLU A 166 9.92 5.60 14.41
N LYS A 167 10.00 6.74 15.13
CA LYS A 167 10.83 7.90 14.74
C LYS A 167 10.47 8.48 13.38
N TYR A 168 9.18 8.53 13.08
CA TYR A 168 8.64 9.20 11.90
C TYR A 168 8.40 10.68 12.18
N THR A 169 8.23 11.46 11.11
CA THR A 169 7.83 12.87 11.19
C THR A 169 6.30 13.02 11.22
N ASP A 170 5.82 14.18 11.67
CA ASP A 170 4.40 14.52 11.63
C ASP A 170 3.85 14.42 10.20
N PHE A 171 4.65 14.79 9.19
CA PHE A 171 4.26 14.68 7.78
C PHE A 171 4.09 13.22 7.35
N GLY A 172 5.01 12.32 7.69
CA GLY A 172 4.89 10.90 7.38
C GLY A 172 3.62 10.30 8.00
N LEU A 173 3.33 10.64 9.26
CA LEU A 173 2.11 10.23 9.95
C LEU A 173 0.86 10.84 9.30
N GLU A 174 0.88 12.10 8.90
CA GLU A 174 -0.24 12.75 8.22
C GLU A 174 -0.60 12.04 6.91
N VAL A 175 0.39 11.72 6.08
CA VAL A 175 0.18 10.94 4.84
C VAL A 175 -0.51 9.62 5.14
N TYR A 176 -0.08 8.92 6.19
CA TYR A 176 -0.66 7.65 6.61
C TYR A 176 -2.11 7.79 7.12
N LYS A 177 -2.39 8.83 7.92
CA LYS A 177 -3.75 9.17 8.39
C LYS A 177 -4.68 9.49 7.22
N ARG A 178 -4.21 10.21 6.20
CA ARG A 178 -5.02 10.52 5.00
C ARG A 178 -5.43 9.25 4.25
N ALA A 179 -4.54 8.27 4.11
CA ALA A 179 -4.89 6.98 3.51
C ALA A 179 -5.98 6.24 4.33
N PHE A 180 -5.96 6.35 5.65
CA PHE A 180 -7.01 5.82 6.51
C PHE A 180 -8.35 6.52 6.27
N VAL A 181 -8.38 7.86 6.29
CA VAL A 181 -9.60 8.65 6.08
C VAL A 181 -10.20 8.41 4.68
N LEU A 182 -9.38 8.28 3.64
CA LEU A 182 -9.85 7.94 2.28
C LEU A 182 -10.60 6.60 2.23
N ASN A 183 -10.25 5.65 3.09
CA ASN A 183 -10.95 4.37 3.22
C ASN A 183 -12.10 4.39 4.24
N ASN A 184 -12.22 5.46 5.04
CA ASN A 184 -13.22 5.64 6.09
C ASN A 184 -13.83 7.04 5.99
N PRO A 185 -14.71 7.31 5.01
CA PRO A 185 -15.15 8.65 4.66
C PRO A 185 -16.00 9.36 5.74
N THR A 186 -16.36 8.66 6.80
CA THR A 186 -17.03 9.25 7.98
C THR A 186 -16.05 9.77 9.04
N MET A 187 -14.76 9.53 8.85
CA MET A 187 -13.69 9.97 9.74
C MET A 187 -13.06 11.27 9.25
N THR A 188 -12.54 12.08 10.18
CA THR A 188 -11.86 13.34 9.91
C THR A 188 -10.44 13.33 10.51
N LEU A 189 -9.51 14.10 9.96
CA LEU A 189 -8.08 14.05 10.31
C LEU A 189 -7.75 14.51 11.75
N ASP A 190 -8.66 15.23 12.40
CA ASP A 190 -8.54 15.72 13.78
C ASP A 190 -8.83 14.65 14.86
N GLN A 191 -9.30 13.47 14.45
CA GLN A 191 -9.61 12.38 15.38
C GLN A 191 -8.34 11.60 15.78
N ASP A 192 -8.40 10.96 16.95
CA ASP A 192 -7.37 10.00 17.36
C ASP A 192 -7.61 8.64 16.69
N PHE A 193 -6.64 8.20 15.88
CA PHE A 193 -6.70 6.97 15.12
C PHE A 193 -5.85 5.83 15.69
N MET A 194 -5.03 6.09 16.72
CA MET A 194 -4.03 5.13 17.18
C MET A 194 -4.63 3.81 17.71
N SER A 195 -5.89 3.81 18.09
CA SER A 195 -6.62 2.60 18.52
C SER A 195 -7.16 1.73 17.36
N TYR A 196 -7.12 2.22 16.13
CA TYR A 196 -7.61 1.46 14.98
C TYR A 196 -6.58 0.44 14.50
N PRO A 197 -7.00 -0.76 14.05
CA PRO A 197 -6.10 -1.82 13.59
C PRO A 197 -5.14 -1.39 12.47
N PHE A 198 -5.52 -0.44 11.62
CA PHE A 198 -4.67 0.11 10.58
C PHE A 198 -3.41 0.78 11.14
N PHE A 199 -3.46 1.29 12.37
CA PHE A 199 -2.35 1.98 13.04
C PHE A 199 -1.47 1.04 13.91
N GLU A 200 -1.73 -0.27 13.92
CA GLU A 200 -0.89 -1.24 14.64
C GLU A 200 0.57 -1.25 14.14
N PHE A 201 0.82 -0.72 12.94
CA PHE A 201 2.14 -0.59 12.32
C PHE A 201 2.84 0.74 12.64
N VAL A 202 2.26 1.59 13.49
CA VAL A 202 2.78 2.90 13.90
C VAL A 202 2.92 2.90 15.43
N LYS A 203 4.08 3.34 15.95
CA LYS A 203 4.36 3.33 17.38
C LYS A 203 4.84 4.68 17.87
#